data_ae29d623f6f02ab325a434e6ad95f79e
#
_entry.id   ae29d623f6f02ab325a434e6ad95f79e
#
_cell.length_a   1.000
_cell.length_b   1.000
_cell.length_c   1.000
_cell.angle_alpha   90.00
_cell.angle_beta   90.00
_cell.angle_gamma   90.00
#
_symmetry.space_group_name_H-M   'P 1'
#
loop_
_entity.id
_entity.type
_entity.pdbx_description
1 polymer ?
#
loop_
_entity_poly.entity_id
_entity_poly.type
_entity_poly.pdbx_seq_one_letter_code
_entity_poly.pdbx_strand_id
1 'polypeptide(L)'
;MGGKFKIKKQQPIASPVGRTPAKVVFGFSELKDISYTNGEKDGRFFIKFLGRLKQLSQLDWDAVNVSAKHSFGWEVMELKSMTKSAQLSVPAGMDKLLVFRATGDNHVFLGYRQQNIFEVIFIEYNFGDIYSHG
;
A
#
# COMPACT_ATOMS: atom_id res chain seq x y z
N MET A 1 32.37 0.19 -17.04
CA MET A 1 31.90 0.05 -16.86
C MET A 1 31.42 -0.30 -17.06
N GLY A 2 31.40 -0.53 -17.07
CA GLY A 2 30.97 -0.89 -17.13
C GLY A 2 30.07 -1.17 -17.29
N GLY A 3 30.09 -1.39 -16.85
CA GLY A 3 29.14 -1.94 -16.70
C GLY A 3 28.05 -1.58 -17.08
N LYS A 4 27.98 -1.86 -17.75
CA LYS A 4 26.95 -1.59 -18.23
C LYS A 4 25.92 -2.35 -17.77
N PHE A 5 25.11 -1.88 -16.95
CA PHE A 5 24.00 -2.50 -16.54
C PHE A 5 23.03 -2.31 -17.62
N LYS A 6 22.80 -3.35 -18.36
CA LYS A 6 21.96 -3.25 -19.42
C LYS A 6 20.64 -3.74 -19.03
N ILE A 7 19.68 -2.93 -18.86
CA ILE A 7 18.34 -3.34 -18.56
C ILE A 7 17.74 -3.87 -19.80
N LYS A 8 17.50 -5.18 -19.78
CA LYS A 8 16.93 -5.80 -20.88
C LYS A 8 15.53 -5.34 -20.99
N LYS A 9 15.15 -4.82 -22.11
CA LYS A 9 13.84 -4.40 -22.31
C LYS A 9 12.91 -5.51 -22.09
N GLN A 10 12.03 -5.35 -21.21
CA GLN A 10 11.13 -6.38 -20.89
C GLN A 10 10.09 -6.50 -21.93
N GLN A 11 9.95 -7.66 -22.43
CA GLN A 11 8.93 -7.89 -23.36
C GLN A 11 7.64 -7.93 -22.66
N PRO A 12 6.62 -7.36 -23.19
CA PRO A 12 5.31 -7.47 -22.60
C PRO A 12 4.96 -8.92 -22.62
N ILE A 13 4.62 -9.44 -21.53
CA ILE A 13 4.25 -10.80 -21.44
C ILE A 13 2.90 -10.94 -22.01
N ALA A 14 2.87 -11.47 -23.15
CA ALA A 14 1.64 -11.69 -23.81
C ALA A 14 0.94 -12.68 -22.98
N SER A 15 -0.11 -12.29 -22.45
CA SER A 15 -0.82 -13.15 -21.66
C SER A 15 -1.53 -14.12 -22.47
N PRO A 16 -1.25 -15.32 -22.37
CA PRO A 16 -1.95 -16.31 -23.13
C PRO A 16 -3.33 -16.39 -22.62
N VAL A 17 -4.07 -17.16 -23.27
CA VAL A 17 -5.40 -17.34 -22.97
C VAL A 17 -5.66 -17.52 -21.52
N GLY A 18 -4.99 -18.20 -20.83
CA GLY A 18 -5.26 -18.33 -19.43
C GLY A 18 -4.61 -17.24 -18.71
N ARG A 19 -4.85 -16.13 -18.70
CA ARG A 19 -4.17 -15.10 -18.12
C ARG A 19 -3.70 -15.29 -16.76
N THR A 20 -2.49 -14.95 -16.45
CA THR A 20 -1.94 -14.90 -15.13
C THR A 20 -2.48 -13.65 -14.46
N PRO A 21 -3.10 -13.78 -13.31
CA PRO A 21 -3.56 -12.60 -12.61
C PRO A 21 -2.41 -11.64 -12.33
N ALA A 22 -2.68 -10.37 -12.43
CA ALA A 22 -1.66 -9.37 -12.20
C ALA A 22 -1.29 -9.30 -10.73
N LYS A 23 -0.01 -9.19 -10.47
CA LYS A 23 0.48 -9.06 -9.11
C LYS A 23 0.25 -7.65 -8.60
N VAL A 24 0.24 -7.52 -7.29
CA VAL A 24 0.06 -6.23 -6.65
C VAL A 24 1.28 -5.37 -6.87
N VAL A 25 1.09 -4.17 -7.34
CA VAL A 25 2.15 -3.20 -7.53
C VAL A 25 1.80 -1.99 -6.67
N PHE A 26 2.80 -1.41 -6.01
CA PHE A 26 2.56 -0.26 -5.15
C PHE A 26 3.08 1.01 -5.79
N GLY A 27 2.27 2.07 -5.74
CA GLY A 27 2.67 3.38 -6.20
C GLY A 27 2.69 4.35 -5.02
N PHE A 28 3.58 5.32 -5.06
CA PHE A 28 3.75 6.27 -3.96
C PHE A 28 3.70 7.72 -4.42
N SER A 29 3.27 7.96 -5.64
CA SER A 29 3.27 9.33 -6.17
C SER A 29 2.32 10.26 -5.44
N GLU A 30 1.32 9.70 -4.75
CA GLU A 30 0.35 10.50 -4.02
C GLU A 30 0.51 10.39 -2.51
N LEU A 31 1.62 9.85 -2.06
CA LEU A 31 1.86 9.69 -0.63
C LEU A 31 1.89 11.05 0.08
N LYS A 32 1.12 11.16 1.16
CA LYS A 32 1.06 12.38 1.94
C LYS A 32 2.04 12.33 3.09
N ASP A 33 2.65 13.47 3.38
CA ASP A 33 3.66 13.56 4.44
C ASP A 33 2.99 13.72 5.79
N ILE A 34 2.17 12.75 6.14
CA ILE A 34 1.45 12.72 7.39
C ILE A 34 1.76 11.39 8.05
N SER A 35 2.07 11.44 9.33
CA SER A 35 2.35 10.29 10.17
C SER A 35 3.70 9.64 9.90
N TYR A 36 3.93 9.09 8.70
CA TYR A 36 5.17 8.33 8.47
C TYR A 36 6.42 9.18 8.67
N THR A 37 6.34 10.48 8.43
CA THR A 37 7.50 11.37 8.60
C THR A 37 7.94 11.48 10.05
N ASN A 38 7.06 11.13 10.98
CA ASN A 38 7.42 11.12 12.39
C ASN A 38 8.32 9.94 12.76
N GLY A 39 8.44 8.97 11.87
CA GLY A 39 9.25 7.80 12.13
C GLY A 39 10.63 7.86 11.50
N GLU A 40 11.14 9.04 11.20
CA GLU A 40 12.40 9.16 10.46
C GLU A 40 13.58 8.47 11.12
N LYS A 41 13.54 8.28 12.43
CA LYS A 41 14.62 7.63 13.13
C LYS A 41 14.31 6.18 13.48
N ASP A 42 13.21 5.66 13.00
CA ASP A 42 12.80 4.30 13.31
C ASP A 42 12.98 3.39 12.11
N GLY A 43 14.23 3.04 11.83
CA GLY A 43 14.51 2.18 10.68
C GLY A 43 13.86 0.82 10.77
N ARG A 44 13.67 0.32 12.00
CA ARG A 44 13.07 -0.99 12.17
C ARG A 44 11.63 -1.03 11.65
N PHE A 45 10.88 0.02 11.92
CA PHE A 45 9.50 0.11 11.42
C PHE A 45 9.49 0.02 9.89
N PHE A 46 10.36 0.80 9.26
CA PHE A 46 10.36 0.87 7.80
C PHE A 46 10.91 -0.41 7.16
N ILE A 47 11.83 -1.09 7.82
CA ILE A 47 12.30 -2.38 7.33
C ILE A 47 11.16 -3.39 7.37
N LYS A 48 10.38 -3.40 8.44
CA LYS A 48 9.23 -4.30 8.53
C LYS A 48 8.17 -3.96 7.48
N PHE A 49 7.93 -2.68 7.28
CA PHE A 49 6.96 -2.24 6.29
C PHE A 49 7.41 -2.66 4.89
N LEU A 50 8.68 -2.46 4.57
CA LEU A 50 9.21 -2.84 3.28
C LEU A 50 9.10 -4.35 3.06
N GLY A 51 9.37 -5.13 4.12
CA GLY A 51 9.18 -6.56 4.06
C GLY A 51 7.73 -6.95 3.78
N ARG A 52 6.80 -6.21 4.36
CA ARG A 52 5.38 -6.44 4.12
C ARG A 52 5.01 -6.14 2.67
N LEU A 53 5.50 -5.02 2.14
CA LEU A 53 5.27 -4.68 0.75
C LEU A 53 5.82 -5.76 -0.18
N LYS A 54 6.99 -6.27 0.15
CA LYS A 54 7.59 -7.34 -0.64
C LYS A 54 6.69 -8.58 -0.66
N GLN A 55 6.18 -8.96 0.49
CA GLN A 55 5.29 -10.11 0.58
C GLN A 55 4.02 -9.90 -0.23
N LEU A 56 3.40 -8.74 -0.08
CA LEU A 56 2.18 -8.42 -0.81
C LEU A 56 2.42 -8.36 -2.32
N SER A 57 3.57 -7.86 -2.72
CA SER A 57 3.88 -7.73 -4.15
C SER A 57 4.11 -9.07 -4.84
N GLN A 58 4.24 -10.13 -4.08
CA GLN A 58 4.37 -11.47 -4.63
C GLN A 58 3.03 -12.14 -4.86
N LEU A 59 1.95 -11.51 -4.40
CA LEU A 59 0.62 -12.03 -4.53
C LEU A 59 -0.10 -11.34 -5.68
N ASP A 60 -1.05 -12.03 -6.28
CA ASP A 60 -1.96 -11.37 -7.18
C ASP A 60 -3.17 -10.87 -6.40
N TRP A 61 -3.97 -10.04 -7.04
CA TRP A 61 -5.12 -9.44 -6.36
C TRP A 61 -6.17 -10.48 -5.96
N ASP A 62 -6.26 -11.59 -6.68
CA ASP A 62 -7.21 -12.63 -6.29
C ASP A 62 -6.80 -13.24 -4.96
N ALA A 63 -5.51 -13.49 -4.78
CA ALA A 63 -5.01 -14.03 -3.52
C ALA A 63 -5.23 -13.04 -2.37
N VAL A 64 -4.99 -11.76 -2.62
CA VAL A 64 -5.21 -10.73 -1.61
C VAL A 64 -6.69 -10.66 -1.23
N ASN A 65 -7.57 -10.72 -2.22
CA ASN A 65 -9.01 -10.59 -1.97
C ASN A 65 -9.58 -11.72 -1.12
N VAL A 66 -8.98 -12.90 -1.17
CA VAL A 66 -9.46 -14.02 -0.36
C VAL A 66 -8.71 -14.18 0.96
N SER A 67 -7.71 -13.35 1.20
CA SER A 67 -6.94 -13.45 2.43
C SER A 67 -7.65 -12.72 3.57
N ALA A 68 -7.45 -13.20 4.78
CA ALA A 68 -8.01 -12.53 5.95
C ALA A 68 -7.36 -11.18 6.15
N LYS A 69 -8.13 -10.21 6.62
CA LYS A 69 -7.64 -8.84 6.77
C LYS A 69 -6.44 -8.71 7.70
N HIS A 70 -6.32 -9.59 8.68
CA HIS A 70 -5.18 -9.54 9.59
C HIS A 70 -3.95 -10.24 9.02
N SER A 71 -4.08 -10.85 7.87
CA SER A 71 -2.97 -11.49 7.18
C SER A 71 -2.58 -10.60 6.00
N PHE A 72 -3.02 -10.94 4.80
CA PHE A 72 -2.69 -10.15 3.61
C PHE A 72 -3.90 -9.47 2.99
N GLY A 73 -5.06 -9.58 3.63
CA GLY A 73 -6.26 -8.98 3.09
C GLY A 73 -6.36 -7.49 3.43
N TRP A 74 -7.40 -6.88 2.94
CA TRP A 74 -7.64 -5.45 3.15
C TRP A 74 -9.04 -5.23 3.69
N GLU A 75 -9.24 -4.04 4.23
CA GLU A 75 -10.56 -3.61 4.64
C GLU A 75 -10.81 -2.21 4.10
N VAL A 76 -12.04 -1.77 4.19
CA VAL A 76 -12.42 -0.44 3.69
C VAL A 76 -12.55 0.50 4.87
N MET A 77 -12.03 1.71 4.72
CA MET A 77 -12.22 2.76 5.71
C MET A 77 -12.89 3.94 5.04
N GLU A 78 -14.00 4.37 5.61
CA GLU A 78 -14.68 5.54 5.08
C GLU A 78 -13.96 6.81 5.48
N LEU A 79 -13.97 7.78 4.60
CA LEU A 79 -13.29 9.03 4.84
C LEU A 79 -13.73 9.69 6.14
N LYS A 80 -15.01 9.61 6.45
CA LYS A 80 -15.52 10.23 7.66
C LYS A 80 -14.98 9.62 8.94
N SER A 81 -14.38 8.44 8.86
CA SER A 81 -13.76 7.79 10.01
C SER A 81 -12.33 8.22 10.24
N MET A 82 -11.78 9.02 9.35
CA MET A 82 -10.41 9.47 9.46
C MET A 82 -10.30 10.77 10.22
N THR A 83 -9.08 11.12 10.62
CA THR A 83 -8.84 12.41 11.25
C THR A 83 -9.09 13.53 10.23
N LYS A 84 -9.33 14.72 10.73
CA LYS A 84 -9.60 15.85 9.86
C LYS A 84 -8.44 16.11 8.91
N SER A 85 -7.22 16.04 9.41
CA SER A 85 -6.04 16.23 8.57
C SER A 85 -5.98 15.24 7.43
N ALA A 86 -6.26 13.98 7.74
CA ALA A 86 -6.25 12.95 6.71
C ALA A 86 -7.37 13.20 5.70
N GLN A 87 -8.55 13.54 6.18
CA GLN A 87 -9.68 13.80 5.29
C GLN A 87 -9.36 14.89 4.27
N LEU A 88 -8.71 15.96 4.73
CA LEU A 88 -8.39 17.07 3.86
C LEU A 88 -7.33 16.74 2.83
N SER A 89 -6.58 15.67 3.06
CA SER A 89 -5.48 15.29 2.17
C SER A 89 -5.86 14.25 1.13
N VAL A 90 -7.00 13.61 1.29
CA VAL A 90 -7.44 12.58 0.34
C VAL A 90 -7.81 13.23 -0.99
N PRO A 91 -7.45 12.63 -2.10
CA PRO A 91 -7.82 13.18 -3.41
C PRO A 91 -9.32 13.39 -3.55
N ALA A 92 -9.68 14.45 -4.24
CA ALA A 92 -11.08 14.79 -4.41
C ALA A 92 -11.84 13.65 -5.09
N GLY A 93 -13.07 13.47 -4.66
CA GLY A 93 -13.92 12.44 -5.27
C GLY A 93 -13.85 11.08 -4.61
N MET A 94 -12.97 10.92 -3.63
CA MET A 94 -12.89 9.66 -2.91
C MET A 94 -13.61 9.78 -1.59
N ASP A 95 -14.41 8.79 -1.26
CA ASP A 95 -15.12 8.75 0.01
C ASP A 95 -14.67 7.58 0.89
N LYS A 96 -13.77 6.74 0.40
CA LYS A 96 -13.25 5.61 1.18
C LYS A 96 -11.92 5.17 0.62
N LEU A 97 -11.13 4.53 1.46
CA LEU A 97 -9.83 4.00 1.08
C LEU A 97 -9.73 2.54 1.50
N LEU A 98 -8.83 1.83 0.88
CA LEU A 98 -8.51 0.47 1.27
C LEU A 98 -7.37 0.51 2.27
N VAL A 99 -7.40 -0.40 3.23
CA VAL A 99 -6.45 -0.43 4.34
C VAL A 99 -5.78 -1.79 4.40
N PHE A 100 -4.46 -1.78 4.41
CA PHE A 100 -3.65 -2.97 4.62
C PHE A 100 -2.85 -2.83 5.91
N ARG A 101 -2.49 -3.95 6.52
CA ARG A 101 -1.56 -3.94 7.64
C ARG A 101 -0.16 -3.59 7.15
N ALA A 102 0.51 -2.70 7.85
CA ALA A 102 1.82 -2.20 7.45
C ALA A 102 2.97 -3.03 8.01
N THR A 103 2.85 -3.46 9.26
CA THR A 103 3.94 -4.16 9.92
C THR A 103 3.50 -5.43 10.64
N GLY A 104 2.30 -5.91 10.33
CA GLY A 104 1.80 -7.14 10.94
C GLY A 104 1.07 -6.92 12.26
N ASP A 105 1.10 -5.73 12.79
CA ASP A 105 0.33 -5.37 13.98
C ASP A 105 -0.79 -4.43 13.55
N ASN A 106 -1.18 -3.50 14.40
CA ASN A 106 -2.28 -2.59 14.07
C ASN A 106 -1.87 -1.34 13.29
N HIS A 107 -0.59 -1.21 12.94
CA HIS A 107 -0.19 -0.15 12.04
C HIS A 107 -0.70 -0.47 10.64
N VAL A 108 -1.16 0.54 9.93
CA VAL A 108 -1.78 0.35 8.62
C VAL A 108 -1.18 1.28 7.58
N PHE A 109 -1.41 0.95 6.32
CA PHE A 109 -1.20 1.91 5.25
C PHE A 109 -2.47 1.89 4.39
N LEU A 110 -2.80 3.04 3.83
CA LEU A 110 -4.07 3.24 3.18
C LEU A 110 -3.87 3.81 1.80
N GLY A 111 -4.77 3.46 0.91
CA GLY A 111 -4.72 3.98 -0.43
C GLY A 111 -5.89 3.48 -1.25
N TYR A 112 -5.72 3.48 -2.55
CA TYR A 112 -6.77 3.01 -3.44
C TYR A 112 -6.16 2.17 -4.55
N ARG A 113 -6.98 1.30 -5.08
CA ARG A 113 -6.54 0.40 -6.15
C ARG A 113 -6.96 0.97 -7.50
N GLN A 114 -6.02 0.97 -8.44
CA GLN A 114 -6.30 1.32 -9.81
C GLN A 114 -5.69 0.22 -10.66
N GLN A 115 -6.52 -0.64 -11.21
CA GLN A 115 -6.09 -1.83 -11.92
C GLN A 115 -5.27 -2.71 -10.98
N ASN A 116 -4.02 -3.01 -11.28
CA ASN A 116 -3.19 -3.82 -10.39
C ASN A 116 -2.30 -2.97 -9.47
N ILE A 117 -2.44 -1.66 -9.55
CA ILE A 117 -1.61 -0.76 -8.75
C ILE A 117 -2.38 -0.33 -7.51
N PHE A 118 -1.73 -0.43 -6.35
CA PHE A 118 -2.27 0.13 -5.13
C PHE A 118 -1.50 1.42 -4.86
N GLU A 119 -2.20 2.56 -5.00
CA GLU A 119 -1.58 3.85 -4.75
C GLU A 119 -1.67 4.15 -3.27
N VAL A 120 -0.52 4.25 -2.63
CA VAL A 120 -0.45 4.48 -1.20
C VAL A 120 -0.58 5.97 -0.92
N ILE A 121 -1.54 6.33 -0.07
CA ILE A 121 -1.76 7.73 0.29
C ILE A 121 -1.23 8.01 1.69
N PHE A 122 -1.44 7.09 2.63
CA PHE A 122 -1.01 7.28 4.00
C PHE A 122 -0.27 6.05 4.51
N ILE A 123 0.78 6.28 5.29
CA ILE A 123 1.44 5.22 6.06
C ILE A 123 1.38 5.67 7.51
N GLU A 124 0.62 4.96 8.33
CA GLU A 124 0.44 5.35 9.73
C GLU A 124 1.61 4.86 10.57
N TYR A 125 2.36 5.80 11.10
CA TYR A 125 3.45 5.48 12.01
C TYR A 125 2.99 5.57 13.46
N ASN A 126 2.31 6.65 13.84
CA ASN A 126 1.75 6.78 15.18
C ASN A 126 0.26 6.48 15.13
N PHE A 127 -0.20 5.66 16.05
CA PHE A 127 -1.63 5.37 16.13
C PHE A 127 -2.41 6.64 16.36
N GLY A 128 -3.49 6.81 15.62
CA GLY A 128 -4.32 7.98 15.76
C GLY A 128 -4.01 9.13 14.82
N ASP A 129 -2.91 9.04 14.07
CA ASP A 129 -2.58 10.11 13.13
C ASP A 129 -3.55 10.13 11.95
N ILE A 130 -4.01 8.96 11.53
CA ILE A 130 -4.86 8.85 10.37
C ILE A 130 -6.30 8.57 10.77
N TYR A 131 -6.50 7.73 11.78
CA TYR A 131 -7.83 7.41 12.28
C TYR A 131 -7.73 6.96 13.73
N SER A 132 -8.86 7.00 14.43
CA SER A 132 -8.87 6.60 15.84
C SER A 132 -8.88 5.08 15.95
N HIS A 133 -7.99 4.55 16.74
CA HIS A 133 -7.92 3.11 16.97
C HIS A 133 -8.79 2.63 18.13
N GLY A 134 -9.58 3.50 18.65
CA GLY A 134 -10.47 3.11 19.72
C GLY A 134 -10.54 4.11 20.83
#